data_f10742f10009faf9497bd29a80f23236
#
_entry.id   f10742f10009faf9497bd29a80f23236
#
_cell.length_a   1.000
_cell.length_b   1.000
_cell.length_c   1.000
_cell.angle_alpha   90.00
_cell.angle_beta   90.00
_cell.angle_gamma   90.00
#
_symmetry.space_group_name_H-M   'P 1'
#
loop_
_entity.id
_entity.type
_entity.pdbx_description
1 polymer ?
#
loop_
_entity_poly.entity_id
_entity_poly.type
_entity_poly.pdbx_seq_one_letter_code
_entity_poly.pdbx_strand_id
1 'polypeptide(L)'
;MCRAGERHCVNRGRLRKHAITDFAPEPREGVPDVVWAHGESRVDVAELWEAADANGGAGLPGGPGRAEVCAALLRCEQDKVAEPRITADVMACVAAGEGELTGLGFRMKSPTSMARKIAARAKGRIDDSGSPLHAQIAASLTDTIRYTDKVRLPDQLVGEARAVTQNLRQRGYRIVDVESFYAEGAAYKGLHTTVETPEGLRIELQFHSQESLEVKEGPEGIHVFYEHYRQSWCWRDRRGVEVSSACWDECVRRSRRVRTPPGLEELDELGGCKVTHVPPAKPQWYVDPQLRKEYTERVRFSDLSSESRRLGRDVG
;
A
#
# COMPACT_ATOMS: atom_id res chain seq x y z
N MET A 1 28.07 22.34 -17.17
CA MET A 1 26.67 21.82 -17.06
C MET A 1 26.71 20.30 -17.16
N CYS A 2 26.78 19.58 -16.02
CA CYS A 2 26.66 18.11 -16.01
C CYS A 2 25.22 17.74 -16.35
N ARG A 3 25.05 16.92 -17.41
CA ARG A 3 23.72 16.46 -17.86
C ARG A 3 23.08 15.63 -16.76
N ALA A 4 21.77 15.81 -16.52
CA ALA A 4 20.99 15.12 -15.49
C ALA A 4 21.14 13.57 -15.54
N GLY A 5 21.49 12.99 -16.70
CA GLY A 5 21.72 11.56 -16.89
C GLY A 5 23.00 11.00 -16.23
N GLU A 6 24.04 11.83 -16.02
CA GLU A 6 25.29 11.35 -15.42
C GLU A 6 25.21 11.15 -13.91
N ARG A 7 24.39 11.96 -13.22
CA ARG A 7 24.15 11.78 -11.76
C ARG A 7 23.41 10.47 -11.44
N HIS A 8 22.54 9.99 -12.34
CA HIS A 8 21.85 8.70 -12.17
C HIS A 8 22.80 7.49 -12.32
N CYS A 9 23.85 7.59 -13.16
CA CYS A 9 24.82 6.49 -13.33
C CYS A 9 25.74 6.29 -12.13
N VAL A 10 26.16 7.36 -11.47
CA VAL A 10 27.05 7.27 -10.28
C VAL A 10 26.33 6.60 -9.12
N ASN A 11 25.05 6.90 -8.92
CA ASN A 11 24.23 6.30 -7.87
C ASN A 11 23.91 4.82 -8.09
N ARG A 12 23.82 4.34 -9.34
CA ARG A 12 23.53 2.93 -9.65
C ARG A 12 24.59 1.97 -9.09
N GLY A 13 25.87 2.32 -9.22
CA GLY A 13 26.98 1.49 -8.69
C GLY A 13 26.99 1.40 -7.17
N ARG A 14 26.55 2.45 -6.48
CA ARG A 14 26.40 2.49 -5.03
C ARG A 14 25.21 1.64 -4.58
N LEU A 15 24.05 1.83 -5.18
CA LEU A 15 22.83 1.12 -4.81
C LEU A 15 22.92 -0.40 -4.98
N ARG A 16 23.69 -0.90 -5.96
CA ARG A 16 23.90 -2.33 -6.18
C ARG A 16 24.65 -3.07 -5.07
N LYS A 17 25.31 -2.36 -4.14
CA LYS A 17 26.14 -2.95 -3.08
C LYS A 17 25.39 -3.09 -1.74
N HIS A 18 24.14 -2.66 -1.66
CA HIS A 18 23.36 -2.67 -0.43
C HIS A 18 22.43 -3.88 -0.38
N ALA A 19 22.31 -4.48 0.80
CA ALA A 19 21.22 -5.40 1.09
C ALA A 19 19.91 -4.62 1.18
N ILE A 20 18.78 -5.28 0.93
CA ILE A 20 17.46 -4.64 1.01
C ILE A 20 17.19 -4.05 2.41
N THR A 21 17.70 -4.73 3.44
CA THR A 21 17.59 -4.31 4.83
C THR A 21 18.31 -2.99 5.14
N ASP A 22 19.30 -2.61 4.33
CA ASP A 22 20.03 -1.35 4.49
C ASP A 22 19.13 -0.11 4.21
N PHE A 23 17.99 -0.32 3.58
CA PHE A 23 16.97 0.70 3.35
C PHE A 23 15.97 0.84 4.51
N ALA A 24 16.08 0.01 5.55
CA ALA A 24 15.37 0.21 6.81
C ALA A 24 16.07 1.26 7.68
N PRO A 25 15.32 2.03 8.48
CA PRO A 25 15.91 2.93 9.48
C PRO A 25 16.64 2.13 10.56
N GLU A 26 17.58 2.77 11.25
CA GLU A 26 18.26 2.16 12.39
C GLU A 26 17.27 1.79 13.50
N PRO A 27 17.50 0.68 14.22
CA PRO A 27 16.68 0.29 15.36
C PRO A 27 16.57 1.40 16.40
N ARG A 28 15.40 1.53 17.01
CA ARG A 28 15.12 2.56 18.04
C ARG A 28 14.33 1.95 19.18
N GLU A 29 14.63 2.41 20.40
CA GLU A 29 13.90 1.99 21.59
C GLU A 29 12.41 2.32 21.45
N GLY A 30 11.54 1.38 21.80
CA GLY A 30 10.10 1.53 21.76
C GLY A 30 9.47 1.52 20.35
N VAL A 31 10.26 1.34 19.29
CA VAL A 31 9.76 1.25 17.91
C VAL A 31 10.19 -0.10 17.31
N PRO A 32 9.23 -0.95 16.88
CA PRO A 32 9.57 -2.21 16.23
C PRO A 32 10.43 -2.00 14.97
N ASP A 33 11.35 -2.92 14.73
CA ASP A 33 12.11 -2.93 13.49
C ASP A 33 11.23 -3.06 12.27
N VAL A 34 11.68 -2.52 11.14
CA VAL A 34 10.97 -2.68 9.87
C VAL A 34 11.06 -4.13 9.42
N VAL A 35 9.90 -4.71 9.14
CA VAL A 35 9.76 -6.07 8.62
C VAL A 35 9.28 -5.99 7.17
N TRP A 36 10.04 -6.59 6.27
CA TRP A 36 9.64 -6.77 4.89
C TRP A 36 8.75 -8.02 4.77
N ALA A 37 7.62 -7.92 4.08
CA ALA A 37 6.72 -9.04 3.90
C ALA A 37 7.37 -10.18 3.09
N HIS A 38 6.97 -11.43 3.38
CA HIS A 38 7.30 -12.63 2.58
C HIS A 38 8.78 -12.92 2.33
N GLY A 39 9.64 -12.65 3.30
CA GLY A 39 11.07 -12.98 3.20
C GLY A 39 11.90 -12.00 2.37
N GLU A 40 11.31 -10.89 1.92
CA GLU A 40 12.01 -9.80 1.22
C GLU A 40 13.17 -9.22 2.04
N SER A 41 13.19 -9.42 3.36
CA SER A 41 14.32 -9.03 4.24
C SER A 41 15.62 -9.81 3.96
N ARG A 42 15.56 -10.86 3.16
CA ARG A 42 16.74 -11.65 2.75
C ARG A 42 17.13 -11.45 1.29
N VAL A 43 16.31 -10.73 0.52
CA VAL A 43 16.60 -10.46 -0.89
C VAL A 43 17.68 -9.39 -0.96
N ASP A 44 18.77 -9.70 -1.62
CA ASP A 44 19.82 -8.73 -1.90
C ASP A 44 19.35 -7.75 -2.98
N VAL A 45 19.86 -6.52 -2.91
CA VAL A 45 19.65 -5.52 -3.97
C VAL A 45 20.21 -6.04 -5.30
N ALA A 46 21.26 -6.88 -5.28
CA ALA A 46 21.78 -7.54 -6.46
C ALA A 46 20.72 -8.44 -7.12
N GLU A 47 20.00 -9.26 -6.36
CA GLU A 47 18.92 -10.12 -6.89
C GLU A 47 17.78 -9.29 -7.49
N LEU A 48 17.43 -8.16 -6.84
CA LEU A 48 16.43 -7.23 -7.37
C LEU A 48 16.88 -6.64 -8.72
N TRP A 49 18.18 -6.32 -8.87
CA TRP A 49 18.74 -5.84 -10.12
C TRP A 49 18.78 -6.94 -11.20
N GLU A 50 19.14 -8.17 -10.85
CA GLU A 50 19.15 -9.31 -11.77
C GLU A 50 17.74 -9.62 -12.30
N ALA A 51 16.74 -9.60 -11.42
CA ALA A 51 15.34 -9.74 -11.82
C ALA A 51 14.90 -8.61 -12.75
N ALA A 52 15.34 -7.37 -12.50
CA ALA A 52 15.05 -6.23 -13.37
C ALA A 52 15.74 -6.33 -14.73
N ASP A 53 16.96 -6.87 -14.78
CA ASP A 53 17.71 -7.11 -16.01
C ASP A 53 17.04 -8.21 -16.86
N ALA A 54 16.58 -9.28 -16.25
CA ALA A 54 15.83 -10.35 -16.91
C ALA A 54 14.50 -9.84 -17.49
N ASN A 55 13.81 -8.94 -16.78
CA ASN A 55 12.56 -8.34 -17.24
C ASN A 55 12.75 -7.34 -18.40
N GLY A 56 13.88 -6.65 -18.46
CA GLY A 56 14.22 -5.70 -19.54
C GLY A 56 14.64 -6.36 -20.85
N GLY A 57 14.95 -7.66 -20.83
CA GLY A 57 15.51 -8.40 -21.95
C GLY A 57 14.61 -9.45 -22.62
N ALA A 58 13.28 -9.44 -22.46
CA ALA A 58 12.30 -10.46 -22.91
C ALA A 58 11.75 -11.35 -21.76
N GLY A 59 12.03 -10.99 -20.51
CA GLY A 59 11.46 -11.65 -19.34
C GLY A 59 9.98 -11.32 -19.16
N LEU A 60 9.35 -11.89 -18.15
CA LEU A 60 7.92 -11.82 -17.86
C LEU A 60 7.29 -10.46 -18.15
N PRO A 61 6.26 -10.37 -19.03
CA PRO A 61 5.61 -9.11 -19.33
C PRO A 61 5.00 -8.48 -18.06
N GLY A 62 5.56 -7.34 -17.64
CA GLY A 62 4.98 -6.53 -16.56
C GLY A 62 5.74 -6.49 -15.24
N GLY A 63 6.93 -7.08 -15.13
CA GLY A 63 7.82 -6.88 -13.98
C GLY A 63 8.54 -5.52 -14.01
N PRO A 64 9.09 -5.05 -12.88
CA PRO A 64 9.87 -3.81 -12.83
C PRO A 64 11.20 -3.97 -13.59
N GLY A 65 11.56 -2.96 -14.39
CA GLY A 65 12.86 -2.86 -15.02
C GLY A 65 13.85 -2.05 -14.18
N ARG A 66 15.04 -1.83 -14.71
CA ARG A 66 16.12 -1.10 -14.01
C ARG A 66 15.74 0.31 -13.56
N ALA A 67 14.97 1.03 -14.38
CA ALA A 67 14.60 2.41 -14.08
C ALA A 67 13.64 2.48 -12.88
N GLU A 68 12.68 1.57 -12.82
CA GLU A 68 11.74 1.45 -11.71
C GLU A 68 12.42 1.03 -10.42
N VAL A 69 13.34 0.07 -10.49
CA VAL A 69 14.16 -0.36 -9.33
C VAL A 69 15.02 0.81 -8.83
N CYS A 70 15.70 1.53 -9.72
CA CYS A 70 16.50 2.69 -9.35
C CYS A 70 15.64 3.76 -8.66
N ALA A 71 14.48 4.09 -9.22
CA ALA A 71 13.56 5.07 -8.65
C ALA A 71 13.02 4.63 -7.27
N ALA A 72 12.73 3.33 -7.12
CA ALA A 72 12.29 2.76 -5.85
C ALA A 72 13.37 2.85 -4.76
N LEU A 73 14.60 2.45 -5.06
CA LEU A 73 15.71 2.48 -4.11
C LEU A 73 16.05 3.91 -3.66
N LEU A 74 16.08 4.87 -4.60
CA LEU A 74 16.28 6.29 -4.27
C LEU A 74 15.17 6.82 -3.37
N ARG A 75 13.93 6.41 -3.61
CA ARG A 75 12.81 6.78 -2.73
C ARG A 75 12.94 6.13 -1.35
N CYS A 76 13.35 4.86 -1.26
CA CYS A 76 13.59 4.19 0.01
C CYS A 76 14.70 4.87 0.84
N GLU A 77 15.77 5.37 0.21
CA GLU A 77 16.80 6.17 0.91
C GLU A 77 16.21 7.45 1.51
N GLN A 78 15.33 8.14 0.79
CA GLN A 78 14.65 9.34 1.30
C GLN A 78 13.72 8.99 2.47
N ASP A 79 12.92 7.93 2.31
CA ASP A 79 11.99 7.47 3.33
C ASP A 79 12.73 7.03 4.60
N LYS A 80 13.84 6.30 4.48
CA LYS A 80 14.70 5.89 5.60
C LYS A 80 15.16 7.07 6.44
N VAL A 81 15.56 8.18 5.81
CA VAL A 81 16.04 9.38 6.49
C VAL A 81 14.89 10.11 7.20
N ALA A 82 13.71 10.18 6.57
CA ALA A 82 12.57 10.94 7.08
C ALA A 82 11.78 10.17 8.15
N GLU A 83 11.69 8.84 8.04
CA GLU A 83 10.84 7.96 8.84
C GLU A 83 11.03 8.14 10.35
N PRO A 84 12.26 8.23 10.93
CA PRO A 84 12.43 8.30 12.38
C PRO A 84 11.67 9.45 13.04
N ARG A 85 11.70 10.63 12.42
CA ARG A 85 11.00 11.80 12.93
C ARG A 85 9.50 11.65 12.73
N ILE A 86 9.07 11.21 11.55
CA ILE A 86 7.66 11.04 11.22
C ILE A 86 7.02 10.03 12.19
N THR A 87 7.68 8.90 12.45
CA THR A 87 7.18 7.90 13.41
C THR A 87 7.04 8.49 14.80
N ALA A 88 8.03 9.25 15.29
CA ALA A 88 7.96 9.87 16.61
C ALA A 88 6.77 10.87 16.70
N ASP A 89 6.57 11.68 15.68
CA ASP A 89 5.45 12.62 15.62
C ASP A 89 4.10 11.93 15.59
N VAL A 90 3.94 10.90 14.74
CA VAL A 90 2.70 10.13 14.64
C VAL A 90 2.39 9.38 15.94
N MET A 91 3.40 8.73 16.55
CA MET A 91 3.25 8.08 17.85
C MET A 91 2.79 9.05 18.93
N ALA A 92 3.37 10.25 19.00
CA ALA A 92 2.97 11.27 19.96
C ALA A 92 1.56 11.80 19.70
N CYS A 93 1.13 11.91 18.44
CA CYS A 93 -0.21 12.36 18.09
C CYS A 93 -1.28 11.32 18.47
N VAL A 94 -1.04 10.03 18.21
CA VAL A 94 -1.93 8.94 18.55
C VAL A 94 -1.97 8.69 20.07
N ALA A 95 -0.84 8.73 20.76
CA ALA A 95 -0.77 8.57 22.21
C ALA A 95 -1.51 9.66 22.99
N ALA A 96 -1.83 10.79 22.38
CA ALA A 96 -2.64 11.85 22.95
C ALA A 96 -4.16 11.64 22.74
N GLY A 97 -4.55 10.62 21.99
CA GLY A 97 -5.93 10.25 21.67
C GLY A 97 -6.37 8.94 22.35
N GLU A 98 -7.36 8.30 21.74
CA GLU A 98 -7.92 7.02 22.19
C GLU A 98 -7.45 5.83 21.34
N GLY A 99 -6.64 6.09 20.34
CA GLY A 99 -6.12 5.13 19.37
C GLY A 99 -4.85 4.42 19.82
N GLU A 100 -4.47 3.43 19.05
CA GLU A 100 -3.25 2.65 19.21
C GLU A 100 -2.63 2.39 17.83
N LEU A 101 -1.34 2.73 17.65
CA LEU A 101 -0.63 2.35 16.44
C LEU A 101 -0.42 0.85 16.37
N THR A 102 -0.83 0.25 15.27
CA THR A 102 -0.67 -1.18 15.01
C THR A 102 0.13 -1.43 13.73
N GLY A 103 0.79 -2.59 13.67
CA GLY A 103 1.56 -2.98 12.48
C GLY A 103 2.78 -2.10 12.20
N LEU A 104 3.36 -1.44 13.20
CA LEU A 104 4.52 -0.56 13.04
C LEU A 104 5.73 -1.23 12.37
N GLY A 105 5.87 -2.55 12.46
CA GLY A 105 6.89 -3.29 11.73
C GLY A 105 6.73 -3.18 10.20
N PHE A 106 5.52 -2.93 9.72
CA PHE A 106 5.20 -2.83 8.28
C PHE A 106 5.00 -1.37 7.81
N ARG A 107 5.50 -0.40 8.59
CA ARG A 107 5.31 1.02 8.30
C ARG A 107 6.02 1.51 7.04
N MET A 108 7.02 0.81 6.55
CA MET A 108 7.71 1.14 5.30
C MET A 108 7.40 0.10 4.21
N LYS A 109 7.14 0.59 3.00
CA LYS A 109 6.98 -0.26 1.83
C LYS A 109 8.34 -0.80 1.38
N SER A 110 8.41 -2.11 1.10
CA SER A 110 9.65 -2.72 0.61
C SER A 110 10.06 -2.15 -0.77
N PRO A 111 11.36 -2.11 -1.07
CA PRO A 111 11.88 -1.69 -2.37
C PRO A 111 11.24 -2.44 -3.54
N THR A 112 11.06 -3.76 -3.41
CA THR A 112 10.44 -4.62 -4.42
C THR A 112 8.98 -4.26 -4.68
N SER A 113 8.20 -4.06 -3.60
CA SER A 113 6.80 -3.64 -3.71
C SER A 113 6.67 -2.23 -4.30
N MET A 114 7.62 -1.35 -3.99
CA MET A 114 7.67 -0.01 -4.55
C MET A 114 8.01 -0.03 -6.04
N ALA A 115 9.00 -0.80 -6.47
CA ALA A 115 9.38 -0.94 -7.88
C ALA A 115 8.23 -1.48 -8.72
N ARG A 116 7.51 -2.51 -8.23
CA ARG A 116 6.30 -3.04 -8.88
C ARG A 116 5.21 -1.98 -9.03
N LYS A 117 5.00 -1.16 -8.01
CA LYS A 117 3.99 -0.07 -8.05
C LYS A 117 4.38 1.03 -9.03
N ILE A 118 5.66 1.39 -9.08
CA ILE A 118 6.19 2.35 -10.06
C ILE A 118 5.98 1.81 -11.48
N ALA A 119 6.37 0.55 -11.74
CA ALA A 119 6.20 -0.10 -13.04
C ALA A 119 4.72 -0.11 -13.49
N ALA A 120 3.80 -0.48 -12.59
CA ALA A 120 2.38 -0.49 -12.89
C ALA A 120 1.83 0.90 -13.26
N ARG A 121 2.28 1.96 -12.57
CA ARG A 121 1.85 3.34 -12.82
C ARG A 121 2.57 4.00 -14.00
N ALA A 122 3.79 3.56 -14.32
CA ALA A 122 4.57 4.09 -15.46
C ALA A 122 4.11 3.55 -16.81
N LYS A 123 3.34 2.45 -16.83
CA LYS A 123 2.93 1.77 -18.05
C LYS A 123 2.25 2.74 -19.05
N GLY A 124 2.91 2.99 -20.16
CA GLY A 124 2.42 3.88 -21.22
C GLY A 124 2.48 5.38 -20.89
N ARG A 125 3.12 5.78 -19.79
CA ARG A 125 3.27 7.20 -19.39
C ARG A 125 4.69 7.68 -19.72
N ILE A 126 4.75 8.76 -20.46
CA ILE A 126 5.98 9.49 -20.82
C ILE A 126 5.78 10.98 -20.47
N ASP A 127 6.88 11.71 -20.27
CA ASP A 127 6.86 13.16 -20.17
C ASP A 127 6.80 13.83 -21.56
N ASP A 128 6.75 15.16 -21.56
CA ASP A 128 6.72 15.95 -22.81
C ASP A 128 7.98 15.76 -23.67
N SER A 129 9.08 15.24 -23.12
CA SER A 129 10.31 14.91 -23.83
C SER A 129 10.34 13.48 -24.36
N GLY A 130 9.30 12.68 -24.10
CA GLY A 130 9.24 11.26 -24.43
C GLY A 130 9.99 10.37 -23.44
N SER A 131 10.37 10.90 -22.27
CA SER A 131 11.09 10.17 -21.23
C SER A 131 10.15 9.52 -20.21
N PRO A 132 10.49 8.35 -19.69
CA PRO A 132 9.68 7.70 -18.64
C PRO A 132 9.65 8.52 -17.34
N LEU A 133 8.47 8.60 -16.72
CA LEU A 133 8.17 9.41 -15.51
C LEU A 133 8.51 8.70 -14.19
N HIS A 134 9.42 7.72 -14.15
CA HIS A 134 9.65 6.85 -12.99
C HIS A 134 9.95 7.63 -11.70
N ALA A 135 10.83 8.63 -11.75
CA ALA A 135 11.18 9.44 -10.59
C ALA A 135 10.00 10.29 -10.08
N GLN A 136 9.21 10.86 -11.00
CA GLN A 136 8.01 11.62 -10.65
C GLN A 136 6.94 10.71 -10.04
N ILE A 137 6.77 9.51 -10.60
CA ILE A 137 5.85 8.50 -10.07
C ILE A 137 6.31 8.07 -8.68
N ALA A 138 7.60 7.78 -8.46
CA ALA A 138 8.14 7.44 -7.16
C ALA A 138 7.89 8.56 -6.13
N ALA A 139 8.11 9.81 -6.50
CA ALA A 139 7.85 10.97 -5.64
C ALA A 139 6.35 11.14 -5.31
N SER A 140 5.46 10.75 -6.22
CA SER A 140 4.01 10.84 -6.03
C SER A 140 3.39 9.72 -5.20
N LEU A 141 4.17 8.69 -4.82
CA LEU A 141 3.66 7.61 -3.97
C LEU A 141 3.42 8.14 -2.55
N THR A 142 2.22 7.89 -2.03
CA THR A 142 1.79 8.35 -0.71
C THR A 142 1.88 7.28 0.37
N ASP A 143 1.97 6.01 -0.02
CA ASP A 143 1.93 4.83 0.86
C ASP A 143 3.31 4.17 1.04
N THR A 144 4.41 4.92 0.82
CA THR A 144 5.78 4.42 1.03
C THR A 144 6.15 4.38 2.50
N ILE A 145 5.63 5.32 3.29
CA ILE A 145 5.55 5.27 4.74
C ILE A 145 4.06 5.28 5.09
N ARG A 146 3.62 4.31 5.91
CA ARG A 146 2.23 4.11 6.26
C ARG A 146 2.06 3.73 7.71
N TYR A 147 1.07 4.32 8.37
CA TYR A 147 0.67 4.00 9.74
C TYR A 147 -0.77 3.56 9.77
N THR A 148 -1.09 2.70 10.73
CA THR A 148 -2.46 2.30 11.04
C THR A 148 -2.75 2.64 12.49
N ASP A 149 -3.67 3.56 12.69
CA ASP A 149 -4.23 3.92 13.97
C ASP A 149 -5.53 3.14 14.19
N LYS A 150 -5.60 2.43 15.29
CA LYS A 150 -6.70 1.53 15.64
C LYS A 150 -7.39 2.00 16.91
N VAL A 151 -8.68 2.24 16.83
CA VAL A 151 -9.54 2.43 17.99
C VAL A 151 -10.26 1.13 18.36
N ARG A 152 -10.63 0.99 19.63
CA ARG A 152 -11.31 -0.22 20.11
C ARG A 152 -12.73 -0.34 19.55
N LEU A 153 -13.49 0.75 19.58
CA LEU A 153 -14.90 0.80 19.16
C LEU A 153 -15.09 1.69 17.93
N PRO A 154 -16.01 1.35 17.01
CA PRO A 154 -16.30 2.21 15.85
C PRO A 154 -16.69 3.64 16.25
N ASP A 155 -17.39 3.83 17.36
CA ASP A 155 -17.87 5.12 17.86
C ASP A 155 -16.73 6.11 18.18
N GLN A 156 -15.53 5.61 18.43
CA GLN A 156 -14.33 6.42 18.71
C GLN A 156 -13.64 6.92 17.44
N LEU A 157 -13.87 6.28 16.27
CA LEU A 157 -13.03 6.46 15.07
C LEU A 157 -13.02 7.89 14.57
N VAL A 158 -14.17 8.55 14.46
CA VAL A 158 -14.26 9.93 13.94
C VAL A 158 -13.60 10.91 14.92
N GLY A 159 -13.82 10.71 16.24
CA GLY A 159 -13.20 11.52 17.29
C GLY A 159 -11.67 11.41 17.25
N GLU A 160 -11.15 10.19 17.17
CA GLU A 160 -9.72 9.92 17.07
C GLU A 160 -9.11 10.52 15.81
N ALA A 161 -9.71 10.30 14.65
CA ALA A 161 -9.21 10.85 13.39
C ALA A 161 -9.12 12.39 13.44
N ARG A 162 -10.12 13.06 14.06
CA ARG A 162 -10.09 14.52 14.26
C ARG A 162 -8.95 14.94 15.19
N ALA A 163 -8.79 14.26 16.32
CA ALA A 163 -7.75 14.59 17.32
C ALA A 163 -6.35 14.42 16.71
N VAL A 164 -6.08 13.27 16.09
CA VAL A 164 -4.76 12.97 15.49
C VAL A 164 -4.43 13.91 14.34
N THR A 165 -5.37 14.17 13.43
CA THR A 165 -5.13 15.10 12.32
C THR A 165 -4.92 16.52 12.79
N GLN A 166 -5.61 16.97 13.84
CA GLN A 166 -5.38 18.26 14.44
C GLN A 166 -4.01 18.36 15.12
N ASN A 167 -3.59 17.34 15.86
CA ASN A 167 -2.27 17.26 16.50
C ASN A 167 -1.14 17.26 15.46
N LEU A 168 -1.30 16.57 14.34
CA LEU A 168 -0.36 16.60 13.21
C LEU A 168 -0.27 18.00 12.61
N ARG A 169 -1.40 18.69 12.41
CA ARG A 169 -1.42 20.07 11.88
C ARG A 169 -0.68 21.03 12.81
N GLN A 170 -0.83 20.91 14.12
CA GLN A 170 -0.09 21.73 15.09
C GLN A 170 1.43 21.51 15.00
N ARG A 171 1.89 20.37 14.48
CA ARG A 171 3.30 20.05 14.21
C ARG A 171 3.75 20.44 12.80
N GLY A 172 2.91 21.17 12.05
CA GLY A 172 3.22 21.65 10.70
C GLY A 172 2.93 20.66 9.58
N TYR A 173 2.31 19.52 9.86
CA TYR A 173 1.83 18.61 8.82
C TYR A 173 0.56 19.14 8.15
N ARG A 174 0.32 18.76 6.91
CA ARG A 174 -0.87 19.13 6.16
C ARG A 174 -1.62 17.87 5.71
N ILE A 175 -2.93 17.82 5.96
CA ILE A 175 -3.79 16.79 5.41
C ILE A 175 -4.11 17.18 3.98
N VAL A 176 -3.80 16.33 2.99
CA VAL A 176 -3.90 16.67 1.57
C VAL A 176 -4.92 15.83 0.82
N ASP A 177 -5.32 14.70 1.41
CA ASP A 177 -6.38 13.84 0.88
C ASP A 177 -7.03 13.05 2.00
N VAL A 178 -8.34 12.82 1.93
CA VAL A 178 -9.11 12.02 2.88
C VAL A 178 -10.13 11.18 2.11
N GLU A 179 -10.04 9.86 2.26
CA GLU A 179 -10.91 8.91 1.61
C GLU A 179 -11.60 8.00 2.63
N SER A 180 -12.94 8.00 2.64
CA SER A 180 -13.75 7.08 3.43
C SER A 180 -14.25 5.93 2.56
N PHE A 181 -13.89 4.71 2.91
CA PHE A 181 -14.29 3.47 2.22
C PHE A 181 -15.44 2.75 2.93
N TYR A 182 -16.24 3.45 3.74
CA TYR A 182 -17.33 2.85 4.51
C TYR A 182 -18.64 2.72 3.76
N ALA A 183 -18.69 3.05 2.48
CA ALA A 183 -19.91 2.90 1.67
C ALA A 183 -20.45 1.47 1.69
N GLU A 184 -21.78 1.32 1.67
CA GLU A 184 -22.41 0.00 1.58
C GLU A 184 -21.97 -0.72 0.30
N GLY A 185 -21.68 -2.04 0.41
CA GLY A 185 -21.18 -2.83 -0.71
C GLY A 185 -19.71 -2.65 -1.04
N ALA A 186 -18.96 -1.83 -0.30
CA ALA A 186 -17.52 -1.74 -0.45
C ALA A 186 -16.83 -3.05 -0.08
N ALA A 187 -15.80 -3.43 -0.84
CA ALA A 187 -15.01 -4.62 -0.58
C ALA A 187 -14.01 -4.44 0.58
N TYR A 188 -13.86 -3.22 1.06
CA TYR A 188 -12.96 -2.82 2.13
C TYR A 188 -13.60 -1.69 2.95
N LYS A 189 -13.27 -1.61 4.23
CA LYS A 189 -13.71 -0.54 5.15
C LYS A 189 -12.50 0.07 5.85
N GLY A 190 -12.36 1.38 5.78
CA GLY A 190 -11.31 2.16 6.42
C GLY A 190 -11.46 3.65 6.12
N LEU A 191 -10.86 4.50 6.95
CA LEU A 191 -10.73 5.92 6.68
C LEU A 191 -9.24 6.20 6.46
N HIS A 192 -8.89 6.65 5.26
CA HIS A 192 -7.49 6.90 4.86
C HIS A 192 -7.22 8.38 4.75
N THR A 193 -6.06 8.79 5.20
CA THR A 193 -5.58 10.15 5.00
C THR A 193 -4.21 10.14 4.35
N THR A 194 -4.01 10.98 3.35
CA THR A 194 -2.67 11.34 2.88
C THR A 194 -2.22 12.59 3.63
N VAL A 195 -1.12 12.47 4.32
CA VAL A 195 -0.54 13.52 5.14
C VAL A 195 0.78 13.96 4.53
N GLU A 196 0.94 15.27 4.33
CA GLU A 196 2.19 15.87 3.84
C GLU A 196 2.99 16.43 5.02
N THR A 197 4.25 16.01 5.14
CA THR A 197 5.16 16.49 6.17
C THR A 197 5.59 17.93 5.91
N PRO A 198 6.16 18.65 6.90
CA PRO A 198 6.70 20.00 6.69
C PRO A 198 7.74 20.09 5.57
N GLU A 199 8.44 18.98 5.24
CA GLU A 199 9.42 18.90 4.16
C GLU A 199 8.81 18.48 2.82
N GLY A 200 7.48 18.30 2.75
CA GLY A 200 6.75 17.97 1.52
C GLY A 200 6.72 16.47 1.19
N LEU A 201 7.17 15.58 2.10
CA LEU A 201 7.01 14.14 1.91
C LEU A 201 5.57 13.73 2.22
N ARG A 202 4.98 12.87 1.39
CA ARG A 202 3.62 12.34 1.62
C ARG A 202 3.68 10.95 2.22
N ILE A 203 2.86 10.75 3.24
CA ILE A 203 2.68 9.50 3.96
C ILE A 203 1.20 9.15 4.02
N GLU A 204 0.89 7.89 4.27
CA GLU A 204 -0.47 7.41 4.49
C GLU A 204 -0.72 7.15 5.98
N LEU A 205 -1.82 7.66 6.52
CA LEU A 205 -2.32 7.31 7.84
C LEU A 205 -3.73 6.75 7.70
N GLN A 206 -3.93 5.52 8.15
CA GLN A 206 -5.18 4.77 8.09
C GLN A 206 -5.82 4.72 9.48
N PHE A 207 -7.11 5.02 9.58
CA PHE A 207 -7.88 4.88 10.80
C PHE A 207 -8.82 3.68 10.68
N HIS A 208 -8.76 2.80 11.67
CA HIS A 208 -9.54 1.57 11.76
C HIS A 208 -10.16 1.41 13.14
N SER A 209 -11.38 0.86 13.22
CA SER A 209 -11.82 0.22 14.44
C SER A 209 -11.20 -1.17 14.55
N GLN A 210 -11.20 -1.76 15.76
CA GLN A 210 -10.81 -3.16 15.96
C GLN A 210 -11.56 -4.08 14.98
N GLU A 211 -12.85 -3.86 14.82
CA GLU A 211 -13.74 -4.63 13.95
C GLU A 211 -13.33 -4.53 12.46
N SER A 212 -13.05 -3.32 11.95
CA SER A 212 -12.64 -3.13 10.56
C SER A 212 -11.25 -3.69 10.30
N LEU A 213 -10.35 -3.61 11.26
CA LEU A 213 -9.00 -4.16 11.16
C LEU A 213 -9.00 -5.69 11.18
N GLU A 214 -9.82 -6.31 12.03
CA GLU A 214 -9.99 -7.78 12.05
C GLU A 214 -10.52 -8.31 10.72
N VAL A 215 -11.48 -7.62 10.12
CA VAL A 215 -11.98 -7.97 8.77
C VAL A 215 -10.90 -7.76 7.72
N LYS A 216 -10.04 -6.74 7.84
CA LYS A 216 -8.95 -6.50 6.91
C LYS A 216 -7.82 -7.55 7.03
N GLU A 217 -7.30 -7.77 8.24
CA GLU A 217 -6.01 -8.46 8.48
C GLU A 217 -6.12 -9.70 9.39
N GLY A 218 -7.28 -9.94 10.01
CA GLY A 218 -7.48 -11.08 10.91
C GLY A 218 -7.34 -12.45 10.21
N PRO A 219 -7.36 -13.55 10.97
CA PRO A 219 -7.21 -14.92 10.43
C PRO A 219 -8.22 -15.26 9.33
N GLU A 220 -9.44 -14.73 9.47
CA GLU A 220 -10.50 -14.81 8.46
C GLU A 220 -10.63 -13.50 7.64
N GLY A 221 -9.58 -12.71 7.58
CA GLY A 221 -9.59 -11.41 6.94
C GLY A 221 -9.70 -11.48 5.43
N ILE A 222 -9.92 -10.29 4.84
CA ILE A 222 -10.06 -10.16 3.38
C ILE A 222 -8.71 -10.12 2.67
N HIS A 223 -7.59 -10.01 3.37
CA HIS A 223 -6.28 -9.75 2.78
C HIS A 223 -5.90 -10.77 1.69
N VAL A 224 -6.12 -12.06 1.93
CA VAL A 224 -5.80 -13.13 0.96
C VAL A 224 -6.59 -12.96 -0.34
N PHE A 225 -7.89 -12.66 -0.25
CA PHE A 225 -8.76 -12.45 -1.41
C PHE A 225 -8.39 -11.16 -2.14
N TYR A 226 -8.08 -10.11 -1.39
CA TYR A 226 -7.61 -8.84 -1.93
C TYR A 226 -6.30 -9.00 -2.70
N GLU A 227 -5.31 -9.68 -2.13
CA GLU A 227 -4.04 -9.95 -2.82
C GLU A 227 -4.24 -10.77 -4.09
N HIS A 228 -5.18 -11.70 -4.10
CA HIS A 228 -5.47 -12.50 -5.28
C HIS A 228 -6.09 -11.64 -6.40
N TYR A 229 -7.19 -10.95 -6.14
CA TYR A 229 -7.92 -10.27 -7.22
C TYR A 229 -7.22 -9.03 -7.75
N ARG A 230 -6.30 -8.41 -7.01
CA ARG A 230 -5.56 -7.22 -7.47
C ARG A 230 -4.44 -7.54 -8.45
N GLN A 231 -4.06 -8.80 -8.59
CA GLN A 231 -2.94 -9.20 -9.45
C GLN A 231 -3.39 -9.36 -10.90
N SER A 232 -2.81 -8.56 -11.81
CA SER A 232 -3.21 -8.53 -13.22
C SER A 232 -3.03 -9.85 -13.97
N TRP A 233 -2.14 -10.73 -13.51
CA TRP A 233 -2.00 -12.06 -14.10
C TRP A 233 -3.22 -12.95 -13.87
N CYS A 234 -3.98 -12.73 -12.78
CA CYS A 234 -5.23 -13.43 -12.50
C CYS A 234 -6.34 -13.12 -13.52
N TRP A 235 -6.20 -12.05 -14.32
CA TRP A 235 -7.24 -11.62 -15.27
C TRP A 235 -6.92 -12.00 -16.73
N ARG A 236 -5.92 -12.87 -16.95
CA ARG A 236 -5.46 -13.22 -18.31
C ARG A 236 -6.37 -14.19 -19.04
N ASP A 237 -7.11 -14.99 -18.30
CA ASP A 237 -8.05 -15.95 -18.84
C ASP A 237 -9.39 -15.89 -18.09
N ARG A 238 -10.40 -16.57 -18.68
CA ARG A 238 -11.76 -16.59 -18.12
C ARG A 238 -11.78 -17.13 -16.69
N ARG A 239 -11.01 -18.18 -16.42
CA ARG A 239 -10.94 -18.83 -15.11
C ARG A 239 -10.40 -17.88 -14.04
N GLY A 240 -9.30 -17.19 -14.33
CA GLY A 240 -8.72 -16.21 -13.41
C GLY A 240 -9.66 -15.05 -13.12
N VAL A 241 -10.39 -14.57 -14.13
CA VAL A 241 -11.41 -13.51 -13.96
C VAL A 241 -12.56 -13.98 -13.08
N GLU A 242 -13.05 -15.22 -13.26
CA GLU A 242 -14.12 -15.79 -12.44
C GLU A 242 -13.70 -15.96 -10.98
N VAL A 243 -12.49 -16.46 -10.72
CA VAL A 243 -11.92 -16.58 -9.38
C VAL A 243 -11.70 -15.22 -8.74
N SER A 244 -11.14 -14.26 -9.46
CA SER A 244 -10.93 -12.90 -8.96
C SER A 244 -12.27 -12.23 -8.61
N SER A 245 -13.31 -12.46 -9.42
CA SER A 245 -14.66 -11.95 -9.14
C SER A 245 -15.26 -12.57 -7.87
N ALA A 246 -15.05 -13.88 -7.65
CA ALA A 246 -15.47 -14.56 -6.43
C ALA A 246 -14.71 -14.05 -5.20
N CYS A 247 -13.41 -13.76 -5.33
CA CYS A 247 -12.61 -13.13 -4.28
C CYS A 247 -13.13 -11.72 -3.94
N TRP A 248 -13.50 -10.93 -4.95
CA TRP A 248 -14.12 -9.63 -4.74
C TRP A 248 -15.44 -9.73 -3.94
N ASP A 249 -16.34 -10.64 -4.34
CA ASP A 249 -17.59 -10.85 -3.63
C ASP A 249 -17.39 -11.29 -2.20
N GLU A 250 -16.37 -12.12 -1.93
CA GLU A 250 -16.04 -12.55 -0.58
C GLU A 250 -15.53 -11.37 0.26
N CYS A 251 -14.71 -10.48 -0.31
CA CYS A 251 -14.31 -9.25 0.35
C CYS A 251 -15.55 -8.38 0.71
N VAL A 252 -16.46 -8.18 -0.23
CA VAL A 252 -17.72 -7.44 0.02
C VAL A 252 -18.55 -8.11 1.12
N ARG A 253 -18.71 -9.43 1.06
CA ARG A 253 -19.48 -10.20 2.04
C ARG A 253 -18.92 -10.08 3.46
N ARG A 254 -17.60 -10.14 3.61
CA ARG A 254 -16.92 -9.99 4.92
C ARG A 254 -16.99 -8.55 5.41
N SER A 255 -16.75 -7.58 4.54
CA SER A 255 -16.79 -6.15 4.88
C SER A 255 -18.18 -5.65 5.30
N ARG A 256 -19.27 -6.33 4.90
CA ARG A 256 -20.63 -6.01 5.40
C ARG A 256 -20.81 -6.21 6.91
N ARG A 257 -19.92 -6.97 7.57
CA ARG A 257 -19.97 -7.18 9.01
C ARG A 257 -19.47 -5.98 9.80
N VAL A 258 -18.70 -5.10 9.15
CA VAL A 258 -18.12 -3.90 9.77
C VAL A 258 -19.18 -2.81 9.85
N ARG A 259 -19.42 -2.35 11.07
CA ARG A 259 -20.33 -1.23 11.33
C ARG A 259 -19.74 0.08 10.81
N THR A 260 -20.58 0.91 10.20
CA THR A 260 -20.17 2.29 9.89
C THR A 260 -20.04 3.08 11.19
N PRO A 261 -18.90 3.74 11.43
CA PRO A 261 -18.72 4.60 12.61
C PRO A 261 -19.74 5.74 12.62
N PRO A 262 -20.38 6.01 13.77
CA PRO A 262 -21.27 7.15 13.91
C PRO A 262 -20.61 8.47 13.53
N GLY A 263 -21.32 9.32 12.79
CA GLY A 263 -20.84 10.62 12.33
C GLY A 263 -19.83 10.57 11.17
N LEU A 264 -19.54 9.37 10.63
CA LEU A 264 -18.60 9.25 9.50
C LEU A 264 -19.28 9.61 8.16
N GLU A 265 -20.56 9.31 8.00
CA GLU A 265 -21.30 9.66 6.78
C GLU A 265 -21.50 11.18 6.65
N GLU A 266 -21.59 11.89 7.78
CA GLU A 266 -21.70 13.35 7.88
C GLU A 266 -20.34 14.05 7.98
N LEU A 267 -19.23 13.31 7.88
CA LEU A 267 -17.89 13.88 7.96
C LEU A 267 -17.49 14.47 6.61
N ASP A 268 -17.80 15.76 6.41
CA ASP A 268 -17.48 16.48 5.18
C ASP A 268 -16.02 16.94 5.12
N GLU A 269 -15.39 17.17 6.30
CA GLU A 269 -14.02 17.69 6.40
C GLU A 269 -13.25 17.03 7.54
N LEU A 270 -11.97 16.73 7.29
CA LEU A 270 -11.04 16.24 8.30
C LEU A 270 -9.68 16.94 8.15
N GLY A 271 -9.24 17.58 9.22
CA GLY A 271 -7.95 18.28 9.23
C GLY A 271 -7.80 19.40 8.20
N GLY A 272 -8.89 20.06 7.80
CA GLY A 272 -8.90 21.10 6.77
C GLY A 272 -8.95 20.57 5.33
N CYS A 273 -9.15 19.26 5.15
CA CYS A 273 -9.29 18.62 3.86
C CYS A 273 -10.70 18.02 3.70
N LYS A 274 -11.30 18.18 2.53
CA LYS A 274 -12.60 17.60 2.21
C LYS A 274 -12.52 16.08 2.22
N VAL A 275 -13.52 15.44 2.83
CA VAL A 275 -13.64 13.97 2.82
C VAL A 275 -14.30 13.50 1.52
N THR A 276 -13.65 12.56 0.85
CA THR A 276 -14.19 11.85 -0.29
C THR A 276 -14.78 10.53 0.18
N HIS A 277 -16.11 10.41 0.14
CA HIS A 277 -16.79 9.14 0.37
C HIS A 277 -16.71 8.30 -0.91
N VAL A 278 -15.83 7.29 -0.91
CA VAL A 278 -15.53 6.47 -2.07
C VAL A 278 -16.70 5.52 -2.34
N PRO A 279 -17.41 5.65 -3.47
CA PRO A 279 -18.49 4.74 -3.79
C PRO A 279 -17.95 3.33 -4.05
N PRO A 280 -18.74 2.26 -3.74
CA PRO A 280 -18.34 0.90 -4.08
C PRO A 280 -18.34 0.75 -5.61
N ALA A 281 -17.18 0.46 -6.16
CA ALA A 281 -17.03 0.24 -7.59
C ALA A 281 -16.55 -1.18 -7.84
N LYS A 282 -17.31 -1.92 -8.66
CA LYS A 282 -16.86 -3.23 -9.13
C LYS A 282 -15.69 -3.04 -10.10
N PRO A 283 -14.65 -3.89 -10.04
CA PRO A 283 -13.57 -3.86 -11.02
C PRO A 283 -14.11 -4.06 -12.45
N GLN A 284 -13.45 -3.46 -13.44
CA GLN A 284 -13.86 -3.57 -14.84
C GLN A 284 -13.88 -5.01 -15.37
N TRP A 285 -13.01 -5.88 -14.82
CA TRP A 285 -12.94 -7.31 -15.15
C TRP A 285 -13.97 -8.16 -14.40
N TYR A 286 -14.79 -7.58 -13.51
CA TYR A 286 -15.74 -8.33 -12.68
C TYR A 286 -16.84 -9.00 -13.54
N VAL A 287 -17.08 -10.29 -13.27
CA VAL A 287 -18.14 -11.09 -13.89
C VAL A 287 -19.24 -11.36 -12.85
N ASP A 288 -20.46 -11.08 -13.24
CA ASP A 288 -21.64 -11.26 -12.39
C ASP A 288 -21.76 -12.71 -11.87
N PRO A 289 -22.15 -12.94 -10.59
CA PRO A 289 -22.33 -14.27 -10.03
C PRO A 289 -23.25 -15.20 -10.83
N GLN A 290 -24.28 -14.65 -11.49
CA GLN A 290 -25.18 -15.46 -12.31
C GLN A 290 -24.51 -16.05 -13.55
N LEU A 291 -23.49 -15.37 -14.07
CA LEU A 291 -22.70 -15.83 -15.21
C LEU A 291 -21.57 -16.79 -14.83
N ARG A 292 -21.28 -16.91 -13.51
CA ARG A 292 -20.21 -17.74 -12.95
C ARG A 292 -20.67 -19.11 -12.41
N LYS A 293 -21.95 -19.44 -12.56
CA LYS A 293 -22.60 -20.58 -11.86
C LYS A 293 -21.85 -21.91 -11.90
N GLU A 294 -21.08 -22.16 -12.95
CA GLU A 294 -20.34 -23.42 -13.10
C GLU A 294 -19.01 -23.48 -12.32
N TYR A 295 -18.52 -22.31 -11.84
CA TYR A 295 -17.16 -22.19 -11.31
C TYR A 295 -17.11 -22.06 -9.79
N THR A 296 -18.05 -21.34 -9.17
CA THR A 296 -18.08 -21.07 -7.72
C THR A 296 -18.28 -22.31 -6.86
N GLU A 297 -18.89 -23.38 -7.40
CA GLU A 297 -19.05 -24.64 -6.69
C GLU A 297 -17.73 -25.45 -6.54
N ARG A 298 -16.67 -25.10 -7.29
CA ARG A 298 -15.41 -25.83 -7.35
C ARG A 298 -14.22 -25.15 -6.66
N VAL A 299 -14.33 -23.86 -6.32
CA VAL A 299 -13.25 -23.13 -5.66
C VAL A 299 -13.38 -23.26 -4.15
N ARG A 300 -12.58 -24.14 -3.55
CA ARG A 300 -12.38 -24.11 -2.10
C ARG A 300 -11.46 -22.93 -1.80
N PHE A 301 -11.99 -21.90 -1.13
CA PHE A 301 -11.21 -20.73 -0.72
C PHE A 301 -9.97 -21.07 0.13
N SER A 302 -9.96 -22.25 0.79
CA SER A 302 -8.77 -22.80 1.45
C SER A 302 -7.60 -23.03 0.49
N ASP A 303 -7.88 -23.26 -0.79
CA ASP A 303 -6.84 -23.58 -1.77
C ASP A 303 -6.20 -22.30 -2.35
N LEU A 304 -6.92 -21.16 -2.34
CA LEU A 304 -6.40 -19.87 -2.80
C LEU A 304 -5.22 -19.39 -1.96
N SER A 305 -5.21 -19.65 -0.66
CA SER A 305 -4.10 -19.28 0.23
C SER A 305 -2.85 -20.12 -0.01
N SER A 306 -2.99 -21.36 -0.48
CA SER A 306 -1.87 -22.22 -0.85
C SER A 306 -1.36 -21.92 -2.26
N GLU A 307 -2.25 -21.58 -3.19
CA GLU A 307 -1.92 -21.21 -4.56
C GLU A 307 -1.25 -19.84 -4.63
N SER A 308 -1.73 -18.84 -3.88
CA SER A 308 -1.05 -17.53 -3.73
C SER A 308 0.34 -17.65 -3.12
N ARG A 309 0.53 -18.57 -2.16
CA ARG A 309 1.86 -18.88 -1.59
C ARG A 309 2.76 -19.65 -2.55
N ARG A 310 2.20 -20.48 -3.42
CA ARG A 310 2.94 -21.25 -4.42
C ARG A 310 3.38 -20.38 -5.59
N LEU A 311 2.49 -19.54 -6.10
CA LEU A 311 2.75 -18.59 -7.20
C LEU A 311 3.62 -17.41 -6.77
N GLY A 312 3.59 -17.02 -5.49
CA GLY A 312 4.53 -16.05 -4.93
C GLY A 312 5.95 -16.59 -4.76
N ARG A 313 6.15 -17.93 -4.83
CA ARG A 313 7.49 -18.56 -4.84
C ARG A 313 8.04 -18.78 -6.24
N ASP A 314 7.17 -18.91 -7.25
CA ASP A 314 7.56 -19.11 -8.66
C ASP A 314 7.77 -17.78 -9.41
N VAL A 315 7.63 -16.63 -8.73
CA VAL A 315 7.82 -15.26 -9.24
C VAL A 315 8.77 -14.47 -8.31
N GLY A 316 9.49 -15.21 -7.43
CA GLY A 316 10.57 -14.68 -6.61
C GLY A 316 11.90 -14.70 -7.36
#